data_cf927463738563dde0054e1459582384
#
_entry.id   cf927463738563dde0054e1459582384
#
_cell.length_a   1.000
_cell.length_b   1.000
_cell.length_c   1.000
_cell.angle_alpha   90.00
_cell.angle_beta   90.00
_cell.angle_gamma   90.00
#
_symmetry.space_group_name_H-M   'P 1'
#
loop_
_entity.id
_entity.type
_entity.pdbx_description
1 polymer ?
#
loop_
_entity_poly.entity_id
_entity_poly.type
_entity_poly.pdbx_seq_one_letter_code
_entity_poly.pdbx_strand_id
1 'polypeptide(L)'
;MKRSVLISFAALVLLSSCGPRGKVEVGPVEILPTPPIGFIPELYVVDSTQVRSGDSFTGMMNRLGLGATDAYTLTQRCEGVFDVRTLRAGNNIQAYYEPASEGSRSLRYVVYQVDRIRSYVFRCADSLSVWKVEKPVEHRRGFVDVTINSSLWNDMIASGGSPNLIMTLADIYQWSVNFFALQKNDRFRMIYTESVCEGEVVGIDTVHFCLYDAALGGRQVAAVRFETGESERGTYWDKGGESLKRMFLKAPLKYNRISSGFTYARRHPVTGQVRAHTAVDYAAPTGTPVHALGDGTVLRIGWDSGGGGNRIRLKHAQGYETSYMHLSKFAPGLKAGSRVSQGQLIGYVGSTGLSTGPHLDFRVFLNGKAIDPLSLNSPASEPLDKKYLPAFNALYDKWMAELNK
;
A
#
# COMPACT_ATOMS: atom_id res chain seq x y z
N MET A 1 -25.12 28.93 -2.27
CA MET A 1 -26.58 28.77 -2.14
C MET A 1 -26.94 27.33 -2.51
N LYS A 2 -27.04 26.45 -1.51
CA LYS A 2 -27.44 25.04 -1.69
C LYS A 2 -28.96 24.97 -1.51
N ARG A 3 -29.69 24.59 -2.56
CA ARG A 3 -31.13 24.33 -2.49
C ARG A 3 -31.32 22.91 -1.97
N SER A 4 -31.83 22.76 -0.76
CA SER A 4 -32.36 21.50 -0.23
C SER A 4 -33.71 21.24 -0.85
N VAL A 5 -33.87 20.09 -1.52
CA VAL A 5 -35.16 19.62 -2.02
C VAL A 5 -35.83 18.84 -0.88
N LEU A 6 -36.83 19.41 -0.25
CA LEU A 6 -37.76 18.73 0.65
C LEU A 6 -38.80 17.98 -0.18
N ILE A 7 -38.81 16.65 -0.11
CA ILE A 7 -39.91 15.83 -0.66
C ILE A 7 -40.74 15.40 0.55
N SER A 8 -41.90 16.06 0.72
CA SER A 8 -42.93 15.69 1.69
C SER A 8 -43.86 14.64 1.10
N PHE A 9 -43.84 13.44 1.64
CA PHE A 9 -44.93 12.45 1.37
C PHE A 9 -45.87 12.45 2.58
N ALA A 10 -47.09 12.91 2.40
CA ALA A 10 -48.17 12.81 3.37
C ALA A 10 -48.92 11.49 3.15
N ALA A 11 -48.81 10.56 4.11
CA ALA A 11 -49.66 9.37 4.13
C ALA A 11 -50.90 9.65 5.05
N LEU A 12 -52.04 9.72 4.46
CA LEU A 12 -53.32 9.92 5.17
C LEU A 12 -53.89 8.54 5.53
N VAL A 13 -53.87 8.15 6.80
CA VAL A 13 -54.54 6.94 7.30
C VAL A 13 -55.88 7.36 7.90
N LEU A 14 -56.99 7.04 7.20
CA LEU A 14 -58.36 7.17 7.75
C LEU A 14 -58.73 5.91 8.52
N LEU A 15 -58.82 6.03 9.84
CA LEU A 15 -59.46 5.02 10.70
C LEU A 15 -60.83 5.58 11.11
N SER A 16 -61.88 4.97 10.56
CA SER A 16 -63.26 5.19 10.98
C SER A 16 -63.61 4.28 12.17
N SER A 17 -63.75 4.86 13.35
CA SER A 17 -64.39 4.21 14.52
C SER A 17 -65.47 5.14 15.10
N CYS A 18 -66.71 4.62 15.18
CA CYS A 18 -67.83 5.29 15.83
C CYS A 18 -67.63 5.42 17.34
N GLY A 19 -67.53 6.64 17.85
CA GLY A 19 -67.56 6.99 19.27
C GLY A 19 -66.95 8.39 19.52
N PRO A 20 -67.44 9.18 20.45
CA PRO A 20 -66.92 10.53 20.72
C PRO A 20 -65.60 10.44 21.47
N ARG A 21 -64.50 10.30 20.74
CA ARG A 21 -63.11 10.40 21.27
C ARG A 21 -62.39 11.48 20.50
N GLY A 22 -61.68 12.32 21.26
CA GLY A 22 -60.95 13.45 20.74
C GLY A 22 -60.04 13.08 19.58
N LYS A 23 -59.97 13.93 18.58
CA LYS A 23 -59.07 13.82 17.42
C LYS A 23 -57.63 13.84 17.93
N VAL A 24 -56.91 12.75 17.81
CA VAL A 24 -55.45 12.76 17.91
C VAL A 24 -54.91 13.22 16.60
N GLU A 25 -54.46 14.46 16.48
CA GLU A 25 -53.69 14.92 15.33
C GLU A 25 -52.31 14.26 15.40
N VAL A 26 -52.07 13.28 14.54
CA VAL A 26 -50.74 12.75 14.33
C VAL A 26 -49.98 13.75 13.44
N GLY A 27 -49.06 14.49 14.04
CA GLY A 27 -48.17 15.39 13.30
C GLY A 27 -47.36 14.66 12.25
N PRO A 28 -46.78 15.37 11.26
CA PRO A 28 -45.99 14.75 10.22
C PRO A 28 -44.83 13.94 10.82
N VAL A 29 -44.74 12.68 10.44
CA VAL A 29 -43.61 11.81 10.81
C VAL A 29 -42.38 12.35 10.08
N GLU A 30 -41.46 12.95 10.82
CA GLU A 30 -40.18 13.40 10.31
C GLU A 30 -39.33 12.15 10.03
N ILE A 31 -39.18 11.79 8.75
CA ILE A 31 -38.27 10.70 8.34
C ILE A 31 -36.86 11.25 8.43
N LEU A 32 -36.17 10.95 9.54
CA LEU A 32 -34.77 11.26 9.68
C LEU A 32 -33.97 10.51 8.59
N PRO A 33 -33.03 11.19 7.92
CA PRO A 33 -32.19 10.53 6.91
C PRO A 33 -31.42 9.37 7.58
N THR A 34 -31.39 8.22 6.92
CA THR A 34 -30.63 7.06 7.41
C THR A 34 -29.17 7.47 7.62
N PRO A 35 -28.60 7.28 8.82
CA PRO A 35 -27.22 7.62 9.08
C PRO A 35 -26.27 6.88 8.15
N PRO A 36 -25.09 7.43 7.85
CA PRO A 36 -24.11 6.79 6.96
C PRO A 36 -23.73 5.37 7.36
N ILE A 37 -23.81 5.02 8.65
CA ILE A 37 -23.50 3.67 9.16
C ILE A 37 -24.67 2.69 9.10
N GLY A 38 -25.87 3.11 8.65
CA GLY A 38 -27.04 2.26 8.46
C GLY A 38 -27.93 2.05 9.68
N PHE A 39 -27.63 2.69 10.81
CA PHE A 39 -28.46 2.73 12.03
C PHE A 39 -28.25 4.07 12.76
N ILE A 40 -29.06 4.37 13.76
CA ILE A 40 -28.98 5.62 14.57
C ILE A 40 -28.17 5.30 15.84
N PRO A 41 -26.87 5.71 15.92
CA PRO A 41 -25.98 5.37 17.05
C PRO A 41 -26.49 5.85 18.40
N GLU A 42 -27.16 7.00 18.41
CA GLU A 42 -27.67 7.71 19.60
C GLU A 42 -28.76 6.90 20.35
N LEU A 43 -29.34 5.89 19.70
CA LEU A 43 -30.31 4.98 20.31
C LEU A 43 -29.68 3.88 21.15
N TYR A 44 -28.34 3.76 21.15
CA TYR A 44 -27.61 2.65 21.75
C TYR A 44 -26.58 3.14 22.76
N VAL A 45 -26.27 2.28 23.73
CA VAL A 45 -25.10 2.46 24.60
C VAL A 45 -23.89 1.91 23.85
N VAL A 46 -22.82 2.72 23.70
CA VAL A 46 -21.62 2.34 22.96
C VAL A 46 -20.46 2.04 23.91
N ASP A 47 -19.83 0.88 23.70
CA ASP A 47 -18.53 0.53 24.29
C ASP A 47 -17.46 0.53 23.20
N SER A 48 -16.40 1.32 23.42
CA SER A 48 -15.24 1.37 22.52
C SER A 48 -14.12 0.45 23.03
N THR A 49 -13.60 -0.39 22.17
CA THR A 49 -12.52 -1.33 22.46
C THR A 49 -11.66 -1.56 21.21
N GLN A 50 -10.68 -2.45 21.32
CA GLN A 50 -9.83 -2.83 20.20
C GLN A 50 -9.81 -4.36 20.01
N VAL A 51 -9.47 -4.78 18.79
CA VAL A 51 -9.12 -6.18 18.49
C VAL A 51 -7.88 -6.53 19.29
N ARG A 52 -7.93 -7.60 20.07
CA ARG A 52 -6.80 -8.10 20.88
C ARG A 52 -5.89 -8.98 20.03
N SER A 53 -4.62 -9.07 20.44
CA SER A 53 -3.71 -10.04 19.83
C SER A 53 -4.23 -11.47 20.04
N GLY A 54 -4.32 -12.24 18.95
CA GLY A 54 -4.87 -13.61 18.97
C GLY A 54 -6.40 -13.72 18.87
N ASP A 55 -7.15 -12.59 18.80
CA ASP A 55 -8.59 -12.65 18.57
C ASP A 55 -8.88 -13.31 17.21
N SER A 56 -9.73 -14.34 17.21
CA SER A 56 -10.48 -14.73 16.03
C SER A 56 -11.76 -13.90 15.93
N PHE A 57 -12.37 -13.83 14.74
CA PHE A 57 -13.62 -13.09 14.58
C PHE A 57 -14.72 -13.58 15.52
N THR A 58 -14.95 -14.89 15.59
CA THR A 58 -15.94 -15.49 16.53
C THR A 58 -15.58 -15.23 17.97
N GLY A 59 -14.30 -15.35 18.36
CA GLY A 59 -13.84 -15.07 19.73
C GLY A 59 -14.06 -13.60 20.11
N MET A 60 -13.77 -12.67 19.20
CA MET A 60 -14.07 -11.25 19.38
C MET A 60 -15.56 -10.99 19.58
N MET A 61 -16.43 -11.55 18.71
CA MET A 61 -17.88 -11.38 18.82
C MET A 61 -18.44 -11.96 20.11
N ASN A 62 -17.96 -13.15 20.55
CA ASN A 62 -18.34 -13.74 21.81
C ASN A 62 -17.94 -12.86 23.00
N ARG A 63 -16.75 -12.28 22.98
CA ARG A 63 -16.27 -11.35 24.01
C ARG A 63 -17.12 -10.08 24.11
N LEU A 64 -17.73 -9.67 22.99
CA LEU A 64 -18.64 -8.52 22.92
C LEU A 64 -20.08 -8.90 23.32
N GLY A 65 -20.37 -10.17 23.60
CA GLY A 65 -21.68 -10.64 24.09
C GLY A 65 -22.55 -11.31 23.02
N LEU A 66 -22.04 -11.57 21.81
CA LEU A 66 -22.79 -12.36 20.83
C LEU A 66 -22.65 -13.86 21.15
N GLY A 67 -23.78 -14.59 21.14
CA GLY A 67 -23.78 -16.03 21.36
C GLY A 67 -22.93 -16.80 20.34
N ALA A 68 -22.36 -17.95 20.72
CA ALA A 68 -21.46 -18.73 19.88
C ALA A 68 -22.08 -19.12 18.53
N THR A 69 -23.35 -19.56 18.54
CA THR A 69 -24.09 -19.93 17.31
C THR A 69 -24.26 -18.74 16.38
N ASP A 70 -24.63 -17.57 16.92
CA ASP A 70 -24.81 -16.35 16.13
C ASP A 70 -23.49 -15.81 15.61
N ALA A 71 -22.41 -15.88 16.40
CA ALA A 71 -21.07 -15.51 15.96
C ALA A 71 -20.58 -16.38 14.81
N TYR A 72 -20.85 -17.68 14.85
CA TYR A 72 -20.56 -18.60 13.75
C TYR A 72 -21.38 -18.26 12.50
N THR A 73 -22.70 -18.08 12.67
CA THR A 73 -23.62 -17.72 11.57
C THR A 73 -23.20 -16.38 10.93
N LEU A 74 -22.84 -15.39 11.74
CA LEU A 74 -22.37 -14.10 11.26
C LEU A 74 -21.06 -14.24 10.47
N THR A 75 -20.17 -15.16 10.88
CA THR A 75 -18.95 -15.48 10.11
C THR A 75 -19.29 -15.96 8.69
N GLN A 76 -20.33 -16.80 8.54
CA GLN A 76 -20.79 -17.25 7.22
C GLN A 76 -21.38 -16.08 6.40
N ARG A 77 -22.09 -15.14 7.04
CA ARG A 77 -22.63 -13.94 6.40
C ARG A 77 -21.55 -12.96 5.92
N CYS A 78 -20.33 -13.07 6.44
CA CYS A 78 -19.20 -12.25 6.00
C CYS A 78 -18.69 -12.65 4.60
N GLU A 79 -19.02 -13.84 4.10
CA GLU A 79 -18.55 -14.32 2.80
C GLU A 79 -18.90 -13.33 1.67
N GLY A 80 -17.90 -12.98 0.86
CA GLY A 80 -18.05 -11.99 -0.22
C GLY A 80 -18.09 -10.51 0.21
N VAL A 81 -18.19 -10.21 1.52
CA VAL A 81 -18.24 -8.83 2.03
C VAL A 81 -17.01 -8.50 2.87
N PHE A 82 -16.68 -9.35 3.85
CA PHE A 82 -15.57 -9.16 4.77
C PHE A 82 -14.78 -10.45 4.96
N ASP A 83 -13.49 -10.46 4.62
CA ASP A 83 -12.63 -11.60 4.96
C ASP A 83 -12.23 -11.53 6.44
N VAL A 84 -12.85 -12.37 7.26
CA VAL A 84 -12.62 -12.44 8.72
C VAL A 84 -11.17 -12.70 9.11
N ARG A 85 -10.35 -13.24 8.18
CA ARG A 85 -8.90 -13.47 8.38
C ARG A 85 -8.10 -12.18 8.31
N THR A 86 -8.69 -11.08 7.81
CA THR A 86 -8.06 -9.75 7.72
C THR A 86 -8.24 -8.91 8.98
N LEU A 87 -8.86 -9.46 10.02
CA LEU A 87 -8.98 -8.83 11.34
C LEU A 87 -7.58 -8.51 11.89
N ARG A 88 -7.35 -7.26 12.30
CA ARG A 88 -6.03 -6.80 12.77
C ARG A 88 -6.07 -6.39 14.22
N ALA A 89 -5.18 -6.93 15.04
CA ALA A 89 -4.98 -6.49 16.41
C ALA A 89 -4.66 -4.99 16.46
N GLY A 90 -5.23 -4.30 17.44
CA GLY A 90 -5.10 -2.84 17.61
C GLY A 90 -6.13 -2.01 16.86
N ASN A 91 -6.87 -2.55 15.88
CA ASN A 91 -7.93 -1.82 15.21
C ASN A 91 -9.12 -1.58 16.18
N ASN A 92 -9.72 -0.41 16.01
CA ASN A 92 -10.84 0.03 16.87
C ASN A 92 -12.13 -0.72 16.56
N ILE A 93 -12.88 -0.99 17.62
CA ILE A 93 -14.20 -1.60 17.60
C ILE A 93 -15.12 -0.73 18.44
N GLN A 94 -16.32 -0.47 17.92
CA GLN A 94 -17.43 0.12 18.66
C GLN A 94 -18.55 -0.91 18.73
N ALA A 95 -18.92 -1.32 19.93
CA ALA A 95 -20.02 -2.24 20.20
C ALA A 95 -21.22 -1.47 20.73
N TYR A 96 -22.36 -1.64 20.09
CA TYR A 96 -23.60 -0.91 20.35
C TYR A 96 -24.61 -1.85 21.01
N TYR A 97 -25.05 -1.48 22.20
CA TYR A 97 -25.96 -2.29 23.02
C TYR A 97 -27.30 -1.57 23.20
N GLU A 98 -28.37 -2.31 23.30
CA GLU A 98 -29.64 -1.74 23.74
C GLU A 98 -29.51 -1.15 25.14
N PRO A 99 -30.17 0.00 25.40
CA PRO A 99 -30.30 0.49 26.75
C PRO A 99 -31.03 -0.55 27.65
N ALA A 100 -30.38 -1.00 28.71
CA ALA A 100 -30.93 -2.06 29.55
C ALA A 100 -32.06 -1.49 30.46
N SER A 101 -33.18 -2.17 30.49
CA SER A 101 -34.23 -1.93 31.48
C SER A 101 -33.97 -2.70 32.79
N GLU A 102 -33.25 -3.81 32.79
CA GLU A 102 -32.79 -4.59 33.96
C GLU A 102 -31.55 -5.43 33.57
N GLY A 103 -30.35 -4.96 33.92
CA GLY A 103 -29.13 -5.77 34.12
C GLY A 103 -28.49 -6.49 32.93
N SER A 104 -29.18 -6.78 31.82
CA SER A 104 -28.64 -7.50 30.67
C SER A 104 -28.52 -6.60 29.44
N ARG A 105 -27.31 -6.36 28.96
CA ARG A 105 -27.05 -5.62 27.73
C ARG A 105 -27.16 -6.55 26.51
N SER A 106 -28.02 -6.22 25.55
CA SER A 106 -28.13 -6.95 24.27
C SER A 106 -27.29 -6.26 23.20
N LEU A 107 -26.32 -6.99 22.61
CA LEU A 107 -25.50 -6.49 21.52
C LEU A 107 -26.32 -6.38 20.23
N ARG A 108 -26.38 -5.18 19.66
CA ARG A 108 -27.14 -4.91 18.42
C ARG A 108 -26.27 -4.73 17.20
N TYR A 109 -25.18 -3.97 17.33
CA TYR A 109 -24.26 -3.71 16.24
C TYR A 109 -22.82 -3.72 16.73
N VAL A 110 -21.92 -4.12 15.83
CA VAL A 110 -20.48 -3.96 16.00
C VAL A 110 -19.95 -3.23 14.77
N VAL A 111 -19.21 -2.15 14.98
CA VAL A 111 -18.51 -1.40 13.93
C VAL A 111 -17.02 -1.66 14.09
N TYR A 112 -16.45 -2.35 13.13
CA TYR A 112 -15.01 -2.61 13.04
C TYR A 112 -14.37 -1.60 12.08
N GLN A 113 -13.50 -0.76 12.60
CA GLN A 113 -12.78 0.24 11.83
C GLN A 113 -11.50 -0.34 11.23
N VAL A 114 -11.45 -0.52 9.91
CA VAL A 114 -10.27 -1.02 9.20
C VAL A 114 -9.18 0.05 9.10
N ASP A 115 -9.61 1.25 8.73
CA ASP A 115 -8.80 2.47 8.63
C ASP A 115 -9.70 3.71 8.80
N ARG A 116 -9.19 4.90 8.52
CA ARG A 116 -9.96 6.14 8.66
C ARG A 116 -11.14 6.26 7.70
N ILE A 117 -11.11 5.57 6.57
CA ILE A 117 -12.11 5.64 5.51
C ILE A 117 -13.10 4.51 5.64
N ARG A 118 -12.62 3.28 5.91
CA ARG A 118 -13.37 2.04 5.78
C ARG A 118 -13.71 1.44 7.12
N SER A 119 -14.98 1.08 7.28
CA SER A 119 -15.48 0.31 8.40
C SER A 119 -16.39 -0.81 7.91
N TYR A 120 -16.54 -1.85 8.72
CA TYR A 120 -17.56 -2.88 8.53
C TYR A 120 -18.52 -2.83 9.70
N VAL A 121 -19.81 -2.87 9.39
CA VAL A 121 -20.88 -2.92 10.38
C VAL A 121 -21.45 -4.31 10.38
N PHE A 122 -21.53 -4.91 11.57
CA PHE A 122 -22.11 -6.21 11.81
C PHE A 122 -23.38 -6.03 12.63
N ARG A 123 -24.54 -6.43 12.09
CA ARG A 123 -25.79 -6.50 12.86
C ARG A 123 -25.80 -7.82 13.60
N CYS A 124 -25.99 -7.75 14.93
CA CYS A 124 -25.85 -8.88 15.85
C CYS A 124 -27.19 -9.38 16.42
N ALA A 125 -28.31 -8.78 16.03
CA ALA A 125 -29.65 -9.18 16.49
C ALA A 125 -30.68 -9.04 15.35
N ASP A 126 -31.86 -9.66 15.51
CA ASP A 126 -33.00 -9.76 14.59
C ASP A 126 -32.66 -10.48 13.29
N SER A 127 -31.79 -9.93 12.45
CA SER A 127 -31.26 -10.56 11.24
C SER A 127 -29.77 -10.31 11.14
N LEU A 128 -28.95 -11.34 11.32
CA LEU A 128 -27.50 -11.26 11.23
C LEU A 128 -27.07 -10.84 9.83
N SER A 129 -26.36 -9.73 9.74
CA SER A 129 -25.91 -9.19 8.45
C SER A 129 -24.63 -8.36 8.60
N VAL A 130 -23.93 -8.16 7.49
CA VAL A 130 -22.70 -7.37 7.43
C VAL A 130 -22.73 -6.46 6.20
N TRP A 131 -22.23 -5.24 6.34
CA TRP A 131 -22.02 -4.34 5.21
C TRP A 131 -20.81 -3.46 5.43
N LYS A 132 -20.24 -3.00 4.34
CA LYS A 132 -19.13 -2.06 4.31
C LYS A 132 -19.68 -0.63 4.35
N VAL A 133 -19.00 0.22 5.09
CA VAL A 133 -19.23 1.66 5.13
C VAL A 133 -17.93 2.36 4.74
N GLU A 134 -18.02 3.30 3.83
CA GLU A 134 -16.92 4.16 3.43
C GLU A 134 -17.30 5.61 3.65
N LYS A 135 -16.41 6.35 4.34
CA LYS A 135 -16.56 7.79 4.48
C LYS A 135 -16.21 8.48 3.16
N PRO A 136 -16.86 9.59 2.85
CA PRO A 136 -16.52 10.37 1.66
C PRO A 136 -15.06 10.85 1.74
N VAL A 137 -14.36 10.72 0.63
CA VAL A 137 -12.98 11.19 0.46
C VAL A 137 -13.01 12.34 -0.54
N GLU A 138 -12.41 13.45 -0.16
CA GLU A 138 -12.21 14.60 -1.03
C GLU A 138 -10.81 14.53 -1.62
N HIS A 139 -10.69 14.78 -2.93
CA HIS A 139 -9.40 14.90 -3.61
C HIS A 139 -9.03 16.37 -3.72
N ARG A 140 -7.99 16.76 -3.00
CA ARG A 140 -7.56 18.15 -2.92
C ARG A 140 -6.21 18.33 -3.60
N ARG A 141 -6.10 19.34 -4.44
CA ARG A 141 -4.83 19.75 -5.01
C ARG A 141 -4.03 20.51 -3.96
N GLY A 142 -2.77 20.13 -3.80
CA GLY A 142 -1.82 20.73 -2.88
C GLY A 142 -0.61 21.28 -3.61
N PHE A 143 -0.01 22.28 -2.99
CA PHE A 143 1.29 22.83 -3.32
C PHE A 143 2.09 22.96 -2.03
N VAL A 144 3.37 22.61 -2.08
CA VAL A 144 4.29 22.83 -0.97
C VAL A 144 5.63 23.35 -1.48
N ASP A 145 6.20 24.27 -0.75
CA ASP A 145 7.50 24.88 -0.97
C ASP A 145 8.29 24.81 0.35
N VAL A 146 9.32 23.98 0.36
CA VAL A 146 10.09 23.68 1.56
C VAL A 146 11.55 24.00 1.36
N THR A 147 12.08 24.88 2.19
CA THR A 147 13.52 25.13 2.30
C THR A 147 14.07 24.42 3.54
N ILE A 148 15.09 23.61 3.36
CA ILE A 148 15.71 22.83 4.45
C ILE A 148 16.51 23.76 5.38
N ASN A 149 16.10 23.83 6.63
CA ASN A 149 16.77 24.57 7.70
C ASN A 149 17.29 23.66 8.79
N SER A 150 16.54 22.59 9.11
CA SER A 150 16.86 21.64 10.18
C SER A 150 16.84 20.19 9.66
N SER A 151 15.70 19.71 9.20
CA SER A 151 15.53 18.40 8.61
C SER A 151 14.37 18.39 7.63
N LEU A 152 14.42 17.50 6.65
CA LEU A 152 13.30 17.36 5.69
C LEU A 152 11.97 17.13 6.41
N TRP A 153 11.95 16.31 7.45
CA TRP A 153 10.73 16.02 8.21
C TRP A 153 10.15 17.28 8.87
N ASN A 154 10.95 17.94 9.69
CA ASN A 154 10.48 19.09 10.46
C ASN A 154 10.08 20.25 9.54
N ASP A 155 10.91 20.54 8.53
CA ASP A 155 10.70 21.68 7.65
C ASP A 155 9.51 21.41 6.71
N MET A 156 9.30 20.17 6.26
CA MET A 156 8.13 19.77 5.45
C MET A 156 6.83 19.92 6.25
N ILE A 157 6.79 19.43 7.49
CA ILE A 157 5.60 19.57 8.36
C ILE A 157 5.32 21.05 8.65
N ALA A 158 6.35 21.83 8.96
CA ALA A 158 6.22 23.27 9.20
C ALA A 158 5.69 24.04 7.97
N SER A 159 5.97 23.55 6.75
CA SER A 159 5.48 24.11 5.49
C SER A 159 4.09 23.58 5.08
N GLY A 160 3.42 22.83 5.94
CA GLY A 160 2.07 22.30 5.70
C GLY A 160 2.04 20.98 4.92
N GLY A 161 3.19 20.36 4.67
CA GLY A 161 3.25 19.03 4.09
C GLY A 161 2.89 17.93 5.10
N SER A 162 2.43 16.78 4.61
CA SER A 162 2.05 15.63 5.43
C SER A 162 3.17 14.59 5.53
N PRO A 163 3.17 13.71 6.57
CA PRO A 163 4.06 12.55 6.63
C PRO A 163 3.99 11.67 5.38
N ASN A 164 2.79 11.49 4.81
CA ASN A 164 2.59 10.73 3.57
C ASN A 164 3.31 11.38 2.38
N LEU A 165 3.32 12.71 2.31
CA LEU A 165 4.01 13.45 1.25
C LEU A 165 5.53 13.28 1.36
N ILE A 166 6.09 13.29 2.58
CA ILE A 166 7.52 13.04 2.83
C ILE A 166 7.93 11.66 2.34
N MET A 167 7.14 10.63 2.67
CA MET A 167 7.42 9.26 2.23
C MET A 167 7.34 9.13 0.71
N THR A 168 6.32 9.74 0.09
CA THR A 168 6.18 9.75 -1.37
C THR A 168 7.35 10.47 -2.05
N LEU A 169 7.81 11.60 -1.50
CA LEU A 169 8.99 12.33 -1.97
C LEU A 169 10.25 11.46 -1.90
N ALA A 170 10.43 10.76 -0.78
CA ALA A 170 11.56 9.86 -0.60
C ALA A 170 11.56 8.71 -1.62
N ASP A 171 10.39 8.16 -1.95
CA ASP A 171 10.24 7.12 -2.97
C ASP A 171 10.54 7.65 -4.38
N ILE A 172 10.08 8.86 -4.72
CA ILE A 172 10.33 9.47 -6.04
C ILE A 172 11.82 9.69 -6.26
N TYR A 173 12.50 10.25 -5.27
CA TYR A 173 13.90 10.66 -5.40
C TYR A 173 14.92 9.66 -4.83
N GLN A 174 14.49 8.47 -4.40
CA GLN A 174 15.34 7.47 -3.72
C GLN A 174 16.68 7.17 -4.40
N TRP A 175 16.77 7.41 -5.71
CA TRP A 175 17.96 7.14 -6.52
C TRP A 175 18.68 8.40 -7.00
N SER A 176 18.05 9.55 -6.93
CA SER A 176 18.55 10.80 -7.53
C SER A 176 18.96 11.83 -6.50
N VAL A 177 18.41 11.78 -5.27
CA VAL A 177 18.75 12.67 -4.16
C VAL A 177 19.20 11.87 -2.95
N ASN A 178 20.33 12.26 -2.35
CA ASN A 178 20.78 11.66 -1.09
C ASN A 178 20.16 12.42 0.08
N PHE A 179 19.07 11.91 0.63
CA PHE A 179 18.36 12.52 1.76
C PHE A 179 19.19 12.62 3.06
N PHE A 180 20.24 11.79 3.21
CA PHE A 180 21.15 11.87 4.35
C PHE A 180 22.22 12.97 4.20
N ALA A 181 22.35 13.55 3.01
CA ALA A 181 23.32 14.58 2.70
C ALA A 181 22.66 15.92 2.31
N LEU A 182 21.39 16.10 2.66
CA LEU A 182 20.70 17.39 2.43
C LEU A 182 21.43 18.50 3.20
N GLN A 183 21.56 19.64 2.54
CA GLN A 183 22.22 20.82 3.08
C GLN A 183 21.19 21.87 3.47
N LYS A 184 21.58 22.76 4.37
CA LYS A 184 20.80 23.97 4.67
C LYS A 184 20.60 24.76 3.37
N ASN A 185 19.38 25.25 3.15
CA ASN A 185 18.90 25.94 1.95
C ASN A 185 18.67 25.04 0.72
N ASP A 186 18.82 23.71 0.80
CA ASP A 186 18.21 22.83 -0.20
C ASP A 186 16.71 23.07 -0.21
N ARG A 187 16.08 23.02 -1.40
CA ARG A 187 14.66 23.39 -1.56
C ARG A 187 13.91 22.32 -2.34
N PHE A 188 12.72 21.96 -1.85
CA PHE A 188 11.77 21.13 -2.57
C PHE A 188 10.49 21.90 -2.83
N ARG A 189 10.01 21.87 -4.09
CA ARG A 189 8.73 22.44 -4.51
C ARG A 189 7.92 21.37 -5.18
N MET A 190 6.66 21.19 -4.77
CA MET A 190 5.83 20.05 -5.22
C MET A 190 4.43 20.50 -5.53
N ILE A 191 3.86 19.90 -6.60
CA ILE A 191 2.46 19.99 -6.97
C ILE A 191 1.89 18.57 -6.89
N TYR A 192 0.85 18.37 -6.07
CA TYR A 192 0.32 17.05 -5.81
C TYR A 192 -1.20 17.07 -5.65
N THR A 193 -1.82 15.89 -5.62
CA THR A 193 -3.20 15.66 -5.20
C THR A 193 -3.18 14.73 -4.00
N GLU A 194 -3.95 15.06 -3.00
CA GLU A 194 -4.09 14.30 -1.77
C GLU A 194 -5.54 13.94 -1.49
N SER A 195 -5.74 12.80 -0.82
CA SER A 195 -7.02 12.36 -0.31
C SER A 195 -7.22 12.89 1.11
N VAL A 196 -8.37 13.54 1.34
CA VAL A 196 -8.76 14.10 2.63
C VAL A 196 -10.06 13.46 3.08
N CYS A 197 -10.09 12.98 4.31
CA CYS A 197 -11.28 12.43 4.95
C CYS A 197 -11.51 13.15 6.28
N GLU A 198 -12.69 13.75 6.46
CA GLU A 198 -13.05 14.51 7.67
C GLU A 198 -12.03 15.61 8.02
N GLY A 199 -11.49 16.28 7.00
CA GLY A 199 -10.52 17.36 7.16
C GLY A 199 -9.05 16.92 7.35
N GLU A 200 -8.78 15.62 7.48
CA GLU A 200 -7.44 15.08 7.64
C GLU A 200 -6.92 14.41 6.36
N VAL A 201 -5.64 14.61 6.05
CA VAL A 201 -4.97 13.94 4.93
C VAL A 201 -4.80 12.46 5.24
N VAL A 202 -5.45 11.61 4.45
CA VAL A 202 -5.40 10.13 4.60
C VAL A 202 -4.45 9.46 3.61
N GLY A 203 -4.04 10.17 2.55
CA GLY A 203 -3.09 9.68 1.57
C GLY A 203 -2.67 10.74 0.56
N ILE A 204 -1.61 10.44 -0.19
CA ILE A 204 -1.22 11.18 -1.38
C ILE A 204 -1.66 10.36 -2.59
N ASP A 205 -2.52 10.93 -3.42
CA ASP A 205 -3.01 10.25 -4.62
C ASP A 205 -1.94 10.27 -5.69
N THR A 206 -1.37 11.46 -5.93
CA THR A 206 -0.40 11.66 -6.99
C THR A 206 0.46 12.88 -6.70
N VAL A 207 1.77 12.75 -6.85
CA VAL A 207 2.67 13.89 -7.04
C VAL A 207 2.79 14.12 -8.55
N HIS A 208 2.32 15.27 -9.04
CA HIS A 208 2.33 15.58 -10.46
C HIS A 208 3.70 16.09 -10.93
N PHE A 209 4.29 16.91 -10.09
CA PHE A 209 5.58 17.53 -10.33
C PHE A 209 6.31 17.79 -9.04
N CYS A 210 7.60 17.55 -9.03
CA CYS A 210 8.47 17.95 -7.94
C CYS A 210 9.78 18.50 -8.49
N LEU A 211 10.31 19.55 -7.87
CA LEU A 211 11.60 20.13 -8.18
C LEU A 211 12.45 20.20 -6.91
N TYR A 212 13.60 19.57 -6.95
CA TYR A 212 14.66 19.69 -5.96
C TYR A 212 15.72 20.65 -6.46
N ASP A 213 16.02 21.67 -5.67
CA ASP A 213 17.08 22.65 -5.90
C ASP A 213 18.16 22.47 -4.82
N ALA A 214 19.36 22.02 -5.19
CA ALA A 214 20.48 21.89 -4.28
C ALA A 214 21.11 23.28 -4.02
N ALA A 215 21.27 23.64 -2.76
CA ALA A 215 21.87 24.91 -2.35
C ALA A 215 23.33 25.03 -2.80
N LEU A 216 24.06 23.93 -2.80
CA LEU A 216 25.45 23.86 -3.26
C LEU A 216 25.51 23.31 -4.70
N GLY A 217 26.26 24.01 -5.55
CA GLY A 217 26.52 23.59 -6.94
C GLY A 217 25.36 23.80 -7.91
N GLY A 218 24.25 24.43 -7.50
CA GLY A 218 23.13 24.81 -8.39
C GLY A 218 22.46 23.64 -9.12
N ARG A 219 22.60 22.41 -8.62
CA ARG A 219 21.98 21.22 -9.22
C ARG A 219 20.48 21.25 -9.01
N GLN A 220 19.73 21.14 -10.12
CA GLN A 220 18.29 20.94 -10.09
C GLN A 220 17.94 19.52 -10.56
N VAL A 221 16.98 18.90 -9.88
CA VAL A 221 16.42 17.62 -10.28
C VAL A 221 14.89 17.72 -10.31
N ALA A 222 14.34 17.77 -11.52
CA ALA A 222 12.90 17.71 -11.72
C ALA A 222 12.41 16.25 -11.65
N ALA A 223 11.20 16.05 -11.14
CA ALA A 223 10.46 14.81 -11.20
C ALA A 223 9.08 15.10 -11.79
N VAL A 224 8.88 14.74 -13.05
CA VAL A 224 7.61 14.93 -13.77
C VAL A 224 6.92 13.60 -13.88
N ARG A 225 5.71 13.49 -13.36
CA ARG A 225 4.89 12.32 -13.63
C ARG A 225 4.32 12.37 -15.03
N PHE A 226 4.67 11.38 -15.84
CA PHE A 226 4.17 11.24 -17.20
C PHE A 226 3.81 9.79 -17.49
N GLU A 227 2.63 9.58 -18.10
CA GLU A 227 2.10 8.25 -18.40
C GLU A 227 2.18 7.99 -19.91
N THR A 228 2.81 6.89 -20.27
CA THR A 228 2.95 6.48 -21.68
C THR A 228 1.83 5.55 -22.14
N GLY A 229 0.96 5.12 -21.23
CA GLY A 229 -0.07 4.10 -21.49
C GLY A 229 0.46 2.66 -21.49
N GLU A 230 1.77 2.47 -21.44
CA GLU A 230 2.41 1.14 -21.44
C GLU A 230 2.67 0.59 -20.02
N SER A 231 2.50 1.42 -19.01
CA SER A 231 2.66 1.06 -17.59
C SER A 231 1.41 1.45 -16.80
N GLU A 232 0.89 0.53 -15.99
CA GLU A 232 -0.24 0.78 -15.08
C GLU A 232 0.10 1.81 -13.97
N ARG A 233 1.38 2.10 -13.77
CA ARG A 233 1.88 3.08 -12.79
C ARG A 233 2.68 4.15 -13.51
N GLY A 234 2.22 5.38 -13.43
CA GLY A 234 2.96 6.55 -13.94
C GLY A 234 4.41 6.54 -13.43
N THR A 235 5.34 6.81 -14.33
CA THR A 235 6.78 6.88 -14.02
C THR A 235 7.19 8.34 -13.92
N TYR A 236 8.17 8.62 -13.06
CA TYR A 236 8.76 9.94 -12.94
C TYR A 236 9.99 10.07 -13.85
N TRP A 237 10.05 11.18 -14.52
CA TRP A 237 11.09 11.51 -15.50
C TRP A 237 11.73 12.85 -15.13
N ASP A 238 13.02 12.96 -15.36
CA ASP A 238 13.70 14.24 -15.21
C ASP A 238 13.38 15.18 -16.40
N LYS A 239 13.93 16.40 -16.37
CA LYS A 239 13.75 17.38 -17.44
C LYS A 239 14.18 16.88 -18.84
N GLY A 240 15.13 15.97 -18.90
CA GLY A 240 15.65 15.38 -20.14
C GLY A 240 14.81 14.20 -20.66
N GLY A 241 13.81 13.76 -19.91
CA GLY A 241 13.08 12.54 -20.22
C GLY A 241 13.83 11.26 -19.79
N GLU A 242 14.84 11.39 -18.93
CA GLU A 242 15.50 10.25 -18.31
C GLU A 242 14.67 9.76 -17.10
N SER A 243 14.53 8.46 -16.96
CA SER A 243 13.77 7.88 -15.84
C SER A 243 14.49 8.15 -14.52
N LEU A 244 13.77 8.67 -13.52
CA LEU A 244 14.26 8.77 -12.14
C LEU A 244 14.32 7.40 -11.46
N LYS A 245 13.60 6.42 -11.97
CA LYS A 245 13.64 5.04 -11.49
C LYS A 245 14.92 4.38 -11.99
N ARG A 246 15.69 3.79 -11.09
CA ARG A 246 16.79 2.90 -11.46
C ARG A 246 16.24 1.54 -11.88
N MET A 247 16.91 0.89 -12.83
CA MET A 247 16.53 -0.42 -13.34
C MET A 247 16.48 -1.47 -12.23
N PHE A 248 17.32 -1.35 -11.20
CA PHE A 248 17.44 -2.34 -10.14
C PHE A 248 17.44 -1.73 -8.74
N LEU A 249 16.80 -2.45 -7.80
CA LEU A 249 16.91 -2.21 -6.37
C LEU A 249 18.33 -2.51 -5.89
N LYS A 250 18.69 -2.05 -4.70
CA LYS A 250 19.99 -2.38 -4.07
C LYS A 250 20.09 -3.84 -3.66
N ALA A 251 18.97 -4.47 -3.28
CA ALA A 251 18.89 -5.87 -2.91
C ALA A 251 17.47 -6.41 -3.15
N PRO A 252 17.31 -7.72 -3.43
CA PRO A 252 16.01 -8.33 -3.69
C PRO A 252 15.23 -8.69 -2.41
N LEU A 253 15.77 -8.47 -1.23
CA LEU A 253 15.15 -8.79 0.06
C LEU A 253 15.76 -7.97 1.21
N LYS A 254 15.09 -7.98 2.37
CA LYS A 254 15.71 -7.60 3.65
C LYS A 254 16.55 -8.77 4.14
N TYR A 255 17.81 -8.54 4.50
CA TYR A 255 18.75 -9.57 4.92
C TYR A 255 19.50 -9.17 6.21
N ASN A 256 19.97 -10.18 6.97
CA ASN A 256 20.73 -9.94 8.18
C ASN A 256 22.21 -9.64 7.86
N ARG A 257 22.77 -10.40 6.92
CA ARG A 257 24.17 -10.26 6.47
C ARG A 257 24.37 -10.91 5.11
N ILE A 258 25.44 -10.55 4.43
CA ILE A 258 25.97 -11.29 3.28
C ILE A 258 26.83 -12.40 3.83
N SER A 259 26.45 -13.66 3.59
CA SER A 259 27.17 -14.84 4.07
C SER A 259 28.27 -15.28 3.10
N SER A 260 28.15 -14.96 1.82
CA SER A 260 29.18 -15.20 0.80
C SER A 260 29.08 -14.15 -0.31
N GLY A 261 30.21 -13.60 -0.70
CA GLY A 261 30.33 -12.65 -1.80
C GLY A 261 30.61 -13.33 -3.15
N PHE A 262 30.54 -12.52 -4.21
CA PHE A 262 30.89 -12.90 -5.55
C PHE A 262 32.40 -13.09 -5.71
N THR A 263 32.82 -14.19 -6.35
CA THR A 263 34.24 -14.44 -6.67
C THR A 263 34.36 -15.47 -7.77
N TYR A 264 35.38 -15.36 -8.60
CA TYR A 264 35.71 -16.37 -9.59
C TYR A 264 36.59 -17.51 -9.02
N ALA A 265 37.15 -17.34 -7.82
CA ALA A 265 38.07 -18.30 -7.19
C ALA A 265 37.81 -18.39 -5.67
N ARG A 266 36.92 -19.31 -5.25
CA ARG A 266 36.64 -19.58 -3.83
C ARG A 266 36.97 -21.04 -3.52
N ARG A 267 37.64 -21.26 -2.37
CA ARG A 267 37.78 -22.61 -1.85
C ARG A 267 36.42 -23.06 -1.29
N HIS A 268 35.88 -24.14 -1.86
CA HIS A 268 34.58 -24.66 -1.43
C HIS A 268 34.66 -25.17 0.03
N PRO A 269 33.80 -24.74 0.94
CA PRO A 269 33.93 -25.04 2.36
C PRO A 269 33.83 -26.52 2.72
N VAL A 270 33.17 -27.31 1.86
CA VAL A 270 32.98 -28.75 2.08
C VAL A 270 34.01 -29.59 1.30
N THR A 271 34.27 -29.25 0.04
CA THR A 271 35.11 -30.09 -0.85
C THR A 271 36.56 -29.63 -0.91
N GLY A 272 36.90 -28.43 -0.40
CA GLY A 272 38.23 -27.82 -0.51
C GLY A 272 38.66 -27.40 -1.92
N GLN A 273 37.89 -27.73 -2.95
CA GLN A 273 38.20 -27.38 -4.32
C GLN A 273 38.00 -25.88 -4.58
N VAL A 274 38.85 -25.29 -5.39
CA VAL A 274 38.66 -23.92 -5.86
C VAL A 274 37.60 -23.90 -6.94
N ARG A 275 36.47 -23.20 -6.67
CA ARG A 275 35.38 -23.03 -7.62
C ARG A 275 34.93 -21.58 -7.64
N ALA A 276 34.42 -21.14 -8.78
CA ALA A 276 33.76 -19.83 -8.86
C ALA A 276 32.46 -19.84 -8.03
N HIS A 277 32.21 -18.77 -7.31
CA HIS A 277 30.95 -18.45 -6.69
C HIS A 277 30.41 -17.17 -7.33
N THR A 278 29.69 -17.31 -8.45
CA THR A 278 29.18 -16.19 -9.24
C THR A 278 27.84 -15.70 -8.72
N ALA A 279 27.72 -15.56 -7.39
CA ALA A 279 26.53 -15.16 -6.66
C ALA A 279 26.89 -14.28 -5.45
N VAL A 280 25.87 -13.65 -4.88
CA VAL A 280 25.88 -13.14 -3.52
C VAL A 280 24.86 -13.91 -2.71
N ASP A 281 25.30 -14.48 -1.58
CA ASP A 281 24.44 -15.22 -0.66
C ASP A 281 23.94 -14.27 0.44
N TYR A 282 22.65 -13.97 0.45
CA TYR A 282 21.99 -13.18 1.48
C TYR A 282 21.42 -14.10 2.55
N ALA A 283 22.01 -14.11 3.75
CA ALA A 283 21.51 -14.87 4.89
C ALA A 283 20.24 -14.20 5.43
N ALA A 284 19.13 -14.94 5.39
CA ALA A 284 17.84 -14.51 5.90
C ALA A 284 17.01 -15.74 6.34
N PRO A 285 16.09 -15.60 7.32
CA PRO A 285 15.22 -16.70 7.74
C PRO A 285 14.39 -17.28 6.62
N THR A 286 14.10 -18.58 6.69
CA THR A 286 13.12 -19.21 5.79
C THR A 286 11.78 -18.48 5.85
N GLY A 287 11.19 -18.21 4.68
CA GLY A 287 9.94 -17.48 4.57
C GLY A 287 10.10 -15.96 4.41
N THR A 288 11.33 -15.42 4.50
CA THR A 288 11.59 -14.00 4.18
C THR A 288 11.15 -13.70 2.74
N PRO A 289 10.34 -12.66 2.51
CA PRO A 289 9.89 -12.28 1.16
C PRO A 289 11.06 -11.93 0.23
N VAL A 290 11.03 -12.47 -0.99
CA VAL A 290 11.98 -12.17 -2.07
C VAL A 290 11.25 -11.42 -3.17
N HIS A 291 11.80 -10.30 -3.59
CA HIS A 291 11.22 -9.39 -4.56
C HIS A 291 12.04 -9.36 -5.86
N ALA A 292 11.37 -9.10 -6.98
CA ALA A 292 12.05 -8.86 -8.25
C ALA A 292 12.96 -7.64 -8.13
N LEU A 293 14.23 -7.80 -8.49
CA LEU A 293 15.23 -6.72 -8.40
C LEU A 293 14.88 -5.54 -9.33
N GLY A 294 14.27 -5.84 -10.46
CA GLY A 294 13.84 -4.89 -11.49
C GLY A 294 12.61 -5.36 -12.25
N ASP A 295 12.05 -4.48 -13.07
CA ASP A 295 11.01 -4.84 -14.03
C ASP A 295 11.52 -5.91 -14.98
N GLY A 296 10.71 -6.92 -15.31
CA GLY A 296 11.17 -8.00 -16.16
C GLY A 296 10.12 -9.04 -16.50
N THR A 297 10.58 -10.09 -17.18
CA THR A 297 9.75 -11.24 -17.53
C THR A 297 10.37 -12.52 -16.97
N VAL A 298 9.54 -13.39 -16.42
CA VAL A 298 9.97 -14.69 -15.90
C VAL A 298 10.43 -15.58 -17.07
N LEU A 299 11.73 -15.80 -17.17
CA LEU A 299 12.30 -16.74 -18.16
C LEU A 299 12.10 -18.20 -17.74
N ARG A 300 12.34 -18.48 -16.46
CA ARG A 300 12.24 -19.83 -15.90
C ARG A 300 11.80 -19.76 -14.44
N ILE A 301 10.94 -20.69 -14.05
CA ILE A 301 10.49 -20.90 -12.67
C ILE A 301 10.34 -22.42 -12.47
N GLY A 302 10.86 -22.94 -11.38
CA GLY A 302 10.78 -24.36 -11.05
C GLY A 302 12.04 -24.89 -10.39
N TRP A 303 12.17 -26.23 -10.37
CA TRP A 303 13.30 -26.90 -9.76
C TRP A 303 14.54 -26.86 -10.67
N ASP A 304 15.68 -26.52 -10.06
CA ASP A 304 17.00 -26.54 -10.70
C ASP A 304 17.83 -27.73 -10.21
N SER A 305 18.01 -28.72 -11.07
CA SER A 305 18.81 -29.94 -10.79
C SER A 305 20.31 -29.68 -10.64
N GLY A 306 20.80 -28.52 -11.08
CA GLY A 306 22.20 -28.10 -10.91
C GLY A 306 22.56 -27.63 -9.50
N GLY A 307 21.67 -27.82 -8.55
CA GLY A 307 21.88 -27.48 -7.11
C GLY A 307 21.11 -26.28 -6.61
N GLY A 308 20.55 -25.47 -7.49
CA GLY A 308 19.82 -24.24 -7.09
C GLY A 308 18.48 -24.48 -6.40
N GLY A 309 17.96 -25.72 -6.40
CA GLY A 309 16.66 -26.02 -5.80
C GLY A 309 15.52 -25.29 -6.51
N ASN A 310 14.58 -24.75 -5.75
CA ASN A 310 13.54 -23.89 -6.32
C ASN A 310 14.15 -22.57 -6.80
N ARG A 311 14.02 -22.30 -8.10
CA ARG A 311 14.65 -21.15 -8.76
C ARG A 311 13.68 -20.37 -9.61
N ILE A 312 13.86 -19.03 -9.58
CA ILE A 312 13.28 -18.10 -10.55
C ILE A 312 14.42 -17.45 -11.31
N ARG A 313 14.28 -17.30 -12.64
CA ARG A 313 15.17 -16.48 -13.48
C ARG A 313 14.33 -15.46 -14.22
N LEU A 314 14.72 -14.18 -14.10
CA LEU A 314 14.07 -13.05 -14.76
C LEU A 314 14.97 -12.52 -15.87
N LYS A 315 14.34 -12.10 -16.97
CA LYS A 315 14.97 -11.30 -18.03
C LYS A 315 14.53 -9.84 -17.84
N HIS A 316 15.49 -8.95 -17.87
CA HIS A 316 15.31 -7.49 -17.78
C HIS A 316 15.68 -6.83 -19.11
N ALA A 317 15.50 -5.52 -19.20
CA ALA A 317 15.98 -4.73 -20.33
C ALA A 317 17.52 -4.74 -20.42
N GLN A 318 18.06 -4.22 -21.50
CA GLN A 318 19.50 -4.00 -21.73
C GLN A 318 20.38 -5.26 -21.55
N GLY A 319 19.82 -6.46 -21.77
CA GLY A 319 20.56 -7.74 -21.70
C GLY A 319 20.84 -8.23 -20.28
N TYR A 320 20.22 -7.65 -19.27
CA TYR A 320 20.34 -8.13 -17.89
C TYR A 320 19.41 -9.31 -17.62
N GLU A 321 19.89 -10.20 -16.76
CA GLU A 321 19.09 -11.29 -16.18
C GLU A 321 19.43 -11.43 -14.69
N THR A 322 18.45 -11.82 -13.87
CA THR A 322 18.65 -12.15 -12.46
C THR A 322 18.18 -13.56 -12.14
N SER A 323 18.83 -14.21 -11.18
CA SER A 323 18.46 -15.55 -10.72
C SER A 323 18.36 -15.57 -9.20
N TYR A 324 17.32 -16.21 -8.70
CA TYR A 324 16.94 -16.31 -7.28
C TYR A 324 16.82 -17.80 -6.97
N MET A 325 17.70 -18.33 -6.10
CA MET A 325 17.78 -19.77 -5.85
C MET A 325 17.56 -20.11 -4.38
N HIS A 326 17.42 -21.40 -4.10
CA HIS A 326 17.14 -21.99 -2.79
C HIS A 326 15.80 -21.57 -2.17
N LEU A 327 14.83 -21.12 -2.99
CA LEU A 327 13.52 -20.64 -2.51
C LEU A 327 12.72 -21.76 -1.83
N SER A 328 11.99 -21.43 -0.76
CA SER A 328 11.06 -22.36 -0.12
C SER A 328 9.78 -22.54 -0.93
N LYS A 329 9.28 -21.45 -1.52
CA LYS A 329 8.10 -21.43 -2.40
C LYS A 329 8.11 -20.22 -3.31
N PHE A 330 7.34 -20.30 -4.40
CA PHE A 330 7.10 -19.20 -5.32
C PHE A 330 5.90 -18.36 -4.87
N ALA A 331 5.84 -17.10 -5.29
CA ALA A 331 4.63 -16.31 -5.12
C ALA A 331 3.48 -16.88 -5.99
N PRO A 332 2.24 -16.84 -5.51
CA PRO A 332 1.09 -17.35 -6.26
C PRO A 332 0.93 -16.69 -7.64
N GLY A 333 0.52 -17.48 -8.64
CA GLY A 333 0.20 -16.98 -9.99
C GLY A 333 1.40 -16.75 -10.91
N LEU A 334 2.66 -16.86 -10.44
CA LEU A 334 3.84 -16.73 -11.28
C LEU A 334 4.07 -17.98 -12.13
N LYS A 335 4.34 -17.76 -13.43
CA LYS A 335 4.72 -18.79 -14.40
C LYS A 335 5.72 -18.21 -15.42
N ALA A 336 6.38 -19.06 -16.17
CA ALA A 336 7.22 -18.61 -17.28
C ALA A 336 6.40 -17.73 -18.24
N GLY A 337 6.98 -16.61 -18.67
CA GLY A 337 6.32 -15.58 -19.47
C GLY A 337 5.57 -14.52 -18.64
N SER A 338 5.37 -14.69 -17.32
CA SER A 338 4.76 -13.65 -16.48
C SER A 338 5.61 -12.38 -16.46
N ARG A 339 5.01 -11.22 -16.64
CA ARG A 339 5.65 -9.93 -16.35
C ARG A 339 5.68 -9.69 -14.85
N VAL A 340 6.77 -9.12 -14.35
CA VAL A 340 6.94 -8.71 -12.96
C VAL A 340 7.44 -7.28 -12.91
N SER A 341 6.96 -6.53 -11.93
CA SER A 341 7.43 -5.17 -11.65
C SER A 341 8.55 -5.18 -10.62
N GLN A 342 9.44 -4.19 -10.65
CA GLN A 342 10.44 -3.97 -9.61
C GLN A 342 9.79 -3.92 -8.23
N GLY A 343 10.36 -4.67 -7.26
CA GLY A 343 9.80 -4.78 -5.92
C GLY A 343 8.58 -5.71 -5.80
N GLN A 344 8.12 -6.33 -6.88
CA GLN A 344 7.04 -7.32 -6.80
C GLN A 344 7.52 -8.57 -6.06
N LEU A 345 6.69 -9.09 -5.15
CA LEU A 345 6.93 -10.37 -4.48
C LEU A 345 6.97 -11.50 -5.51
N ILE A 346 8.06 -12.27 -5.55
CA ILE A 346 8.24 -13.39 -6.47
C ILE A 346 8.43 -14.73 -5.78
N GLY A 347 8.81 -14.75 -4.51
CA GLY A 347 9.02 -15.98 -3.75
C GLY A 347 9.46 -15.71 -2.33
N TYR A 348 9.93 -16.75 -1.67
CA TYR A 348 10.34 -16.69 -0.27
C TYR A 348 11.64 -17.46 -0.07
N VAL A 349 12.52 -16.94 0.78
CA VAL A 349 13.79 -17.57 1.17
C VAL A 349 13.53 -18.99 1.70
N GLY A 350 14.41 -19.89 1.36
CA GLY A 350 14.40 -21.27 1.84
C GLY A 350 15.82 -21.83 1.97
N SER A 351 15.92 -23.16 1.81
CA SER A 351 17.17 -23.92 1.83
C SER A 351 17.02 -25.16 0.93
N THR A 352 16.31 -25.00 -0.21
CA THR A 352 16.07 -26.11 -1.16
C THR A 352 17.29 -26.33 -2.05
N GLY A 353 17.50 -27.55 -2.55
CA GLY A 353 18.67 -27.91 -3.35
C GLY A 353 19.94 -28.10 -2.52
N LEU A 354 21.11 -27.76 -3.07
CA LEU A 354 22.42 -27.86 -2.41
C LEU A 354 22.68 -26.61 -1.55
N SER A 355 22.08 -26.58 -0.37
CA SER A 355 22.17 -25.47 0.58
C SER A 355 22.55 -25.97 1.97
N THR A 356 23.40 -25.23 2.67
CA THR A 356 23.83 -25.54 4.06
C THR A 356 22.95 -24.89 5.12
N GLY A 357 22.02 -24.01 4.73
CA GLY A 357 21.12 -23.31 5.64
C GLY A 357 20.31 -22.21 4.92
N PRO A 358 19.35 -21.59 5.58
CA PRO A 358 18.48 -20.62 4.96
C PRO A 358 19.23 -19.40 4.42
N HIS A 359 19.18 -19.20 3.09
CA HIS A 359 19.74 -18.03 2.40
C HIS A 359 19.12 -17.89 1.02
N LEU A 360 19.35 -16.76 0.37
CA LEU A 360 19.10 -16.53 -1.04
C LEU A 360 20.43 -16.49 -1.77
N ASP A 361 20.71 -17.45 -2.68
CA ASP A 361 21.78 -17.33 -3.71
C ASP A 361 21.20 -16.43 -4.81
N PHE A 362 21.78 -15.25 -4.95
CA PHE A 362 21.34 -14.24 -5.89
C PHE A 362 22.42 -13.95 -6.92
N ARG A 363 22.04 -14.01 -8.22
CA ARG A 363 22.95 -13.80 -9.35
C ARG A 363 22.43 -12.74 -10.30
N VAL A 364 23.36 -11.98 -10.87
CA VAL A 364 23.12 -11.03 -11.94
C VAL A 364 23.97 -11.42 -13.15
N PHE A 365 23.37 -11.36 -14.32
CA PHE A 365 24.05 -11.60 -15.59
C PHE A 365 23.85 -10.38 -16.50
N LEU A 366 24.87 -10.05 -17.28
CA LEU A 366 24.81 -9.08 -18.36
C LEU A 366 25.29 -9.77 -19.64
N ASN A 367 24.41 -9.84 -20.65
CA ASN A 367 24.65 -10.55 -21.92
C ASN A 367 25.16 -11.97 -21.69
N GLY A 368 24.54 -12.69 -20.73
CA GLY A 368 24.87 -14.06 -20.36
C GLY A 368 26.10 -14.25 -19.49
N LYS A 369 26.90 -13.21 -19.22
CA LYS A 369 28.08 -13.26 -18.35
C LYS A 369 27.68 -12.85 -16.92
N ALA A 370 28.05 -13.66 -15.93
CA ALA A 370 27.84 -13.32 -14.52
C ALA A 370 28.65 -12.08 -14.13
N ILE A 371 28.02 -11.17 -13.38
CA ILE A 371 28.65 -9.98 -12.83
C ILE A 371 28.36 -9.91 -11.33
N ASP A 372 29.23 -9.22 -10.58
CA ASP A 372 29.04 -9.05 -9.14
C ASP A 372 27.79 -8.21 -8.83
N PRO A 373 26.78 -8.78 -8.17
CA PRO A 373 25.58 -8.05 -7.80
C PRO A 373 25.83 -6.80 -6.92
N LEU A 374 26.89 -6.80 -6.11
CA LEU A 374 27.23 -5.67 -5.21
C LEU A 374 27.90 -4.52 -5.94
N SER A 375 28.57 -4.80 -7.07
CA SER A 375 29.17 -3.79 -7.92
C SER A 375 28.19 -3.22 -8.98
N LEU A 376 26.96 -3.68 -8.98
CA LEU A 376 25.95 -3.28 -9.95
C LEU A 376 25.62 -1.78 -9.80
N ASN A 377 26.22 -0.96 -10.65
CA ASN A 377 25.75 0.41 -10.87
C ASN A 377 24.44 0.32 -11.63
N SER A 378 23.33 0.31 -10.90
CA SER A 378 22.01 0.20 -11.54
C SER A 378 21.84 1.30 -12.58
N PRO A 379 21.78 0.99 -13.88
CA PRO A 379 21.55 1.99 -14.90
C PRO A 379 20.19 2.67 -14.68
N ALA A 380 20.00 3.88 -15.23
CA ALA A 380 18.66 4.44 -15.34
C ALA A 380 17.77 3.46 -16.11
N SER A 381 16.49 3.40 -15.78
CA SER A 381 15.51 2.74 -16.64
C SER A 381 15.53 3.41 -18.02
N GLU A 382 15.00 2.73 -19.03
CA GLU A 382 15.01 3.28 -20.38
C GLU A 382 14.47 4.71 -20.41
N PRO A 383 15.10 5.62 -21.18
CA PRO A 383 14.62 6.99 -21.35
C PRO A 383 13.23 6.98 -22.02
N LEU A 384 12.51 8.08 -21.88
CA LEU A 384 11.21 8.27 -22.52
C LEU A 384 11.36 8.19 -24.05
N ASP A 385 10.52 7.38 -24.71
CA ASP A 385 10.51 7.27 -26.16
C ASP A 385 10.35 8.67 -26.80
N LYS A 386 11.15 8.94 -27.82
CA LYS A 386 11.18 10.23 -28.55
C LYS A 386 9.81 10.69 -29.01
N LYS A 387 8.91 9.77 -29.35
CA LYS A 387 7.51 10.08 -29.73
C LYS A 387 6.72 10.83 -28.67
N TYR A 388 7.07 10.64 -27.39
CA TYR A 388 6.40 11.30 -26.26
C TYR A 388 7.04 12.61 -25.82
N LEU A 389 8.28 12.90 -26.23
CA LEU A 389 9.02 14.10 -25.79
C LEU A 389 8.27 15.42 -26.04
N PRO A 390 7.58 15.66 -27.17
CA PRO A 390 6.83 16.91 -27.37
C PRO A 390 5.73 17.11 -26.31
N ALA A 391 4.93 16.08 -26.02
CA ALA A 391 3.88 16.13 -25.01
C ALA A 391 4.45 16.26 -23.59
N PHE A 392 5.55 15.56 -23.31
CA PHE A 392 6.26 15.62 -22.05
C PHE A 392 6.82 17.02 -21.79
N ASN A 393 7.50 17.64 -22.76
CA ASN A 393 8.06 18.99 -22.64
C ASN A 393 6.95 20.04 -22.40
N ALA A 394 5.85 19.95 -23.12
CA ALA A 394 4.70 20.84 -22.89
C ALA A 394 4.13 20.69 -21.48
N LEU A 395 4.07 19.46 -20.95
CA LEU A 395 3.66 19.19 -19.57
C LEU A 395 4.66 19.74 -18.55
N TYR A 396 5.96 19.55 -18.78
CA TYR A 396 7.02 20.11 -17.94
C TYR A 396 6.91 21.63 -17.84
N ASP A 397 6.79 22.30 -18.99
CA ASP A 397 6.70 23.78 -19.06
C ASP A 397 5.43 24.28 -18.34
N LYS A 398 4.32 23.58 -18.49
CA LYS A 398 3.07 23.86 -17.74
C LYS A 398 3.30 23.81 -16.23
N TRP A 399 3.95 22.75 -15.72
CA TRP A 399 4.19 22.60 -14.29
C TRP A 399 5.20 23.62 -13.76
N MET A 400 6.26 23.93 -14.54
CA MET A 400 7.21 24.98 -14.19
C MET A 400 6.56 26.35 -14.12
N ALA A 401 5.68 26.68 -15.07
CA ALA A 401 4.93 27.93 -15.04
C ALA A 401 3.99 28.05 -13.83
N GLU A 402 3.40 26.93 -13.40
CA GLU A 402 2.55 26.88 -12.22
C GLU A 402 3.36 26.97 -10.92
N LEU A 403 4.52 26.32 -10.86
CA LEU A 403 5.42 26.34 -9.71
C LEU A 403 5.99 27.72 -9.41
N ASN A 404 6.07 28.60 -10.41
CA ASN A 404 6.63 29.94 -10.30
C ASN A 404 5.57 31.06 -10.11
N LYS A 405 4.29 30.71 -9.97
CA LYS A 405 3.20 31.63 -9.62
C LYS A 405 3.13 31.85 -8.11
#